data_3d20c9b50ef5f476fb513487bc4a8a64
#
_entry.id   3d20c9b50ef5f476fb513487bc4a8a64
#
_cell.length_a   1.000
_cell.length_b   1.000
_cell.length_c   1.000
_cell.angle_alpha   90.00
_cell.angle_beta   90.00
_cell.angle_gamma   90.00
#
_symmetry.space_group_name_H-M   'P 1'
#
loop_
_entity.id
_entity.type
_entity.pdbx_description
1 polymer ?
#
loop_
_entity_poly.entity_id
_entity_poly.type
_entity_poly.pdbx_seq_one_letter_code
_entity_poly.pdbx_strand_id
1 'polypeptide(L)'
;MRFYLASESDTLALADQISTLLQPGDTVLLKGDLGTGKSVFVRRAARGLGVKGPMPSPTFTLMQCYKGKMPLCHFDLYRLEDAEEFFEAGLDEPLGRDLCFIEWPMDEVDIPAPWIQLELAHMNGPTERSLEVQWNGLTEQRARKLREMLRAWEM
;
A
#
# COMPACT_ATOMS: atom_id res chain seq x y z
N MET A 1 -4.73 -15.28 0.20
CA MET A 1 -5.51 -15.19 1.45
C MET A 1 -6.54 -14.08 1.31
N ARG A 2 -7.76 -14.36 1.73
CA ARG A 2 -8.90 -13.48 1.51
C ARG A 2 -9.55 -13.10 2.84
N PHE A 3 -9.92 -11.81 2.98
CA PHE A 3 -10.43 -11.23 4.22
C PHE A 3 -11.63 -10.34 3.94
N TYR A 4 -12.34 -10.00 5.01
CA TYR A 4 -13.53 -9.15 4.94
C TYR A 4 -13.34 -7.92 5.82
N LEU A 5 -13.53 -6.75 5.21
CA LEU A 5 -13.50 -5.47 5.89
C LEU A 5 -14.92 -4.89 5.86
N ALA A 6 -15.56 -4.82 7.02
CA ALA A 6 -16.96 -4.41 7.11
C ALA A 6 -17.17 -2.91 6.89
N SER A 7 -16.16 -2.10 7.16
CA SER A 7 -16.28 -0.64 7.12
C SER A 7 -14.92 0.02 6.93
N GLU A 8 -14.94 1.34 6.75
CA GLU A 8 -13.70 2.13 6.69
C GLU A 8 -12.88 1.99 7.97
N SER A 9 -13.55 1.83 9.13
CA SER A 9 -12.84 1.59 10.40
C SER A 9 -11.93 0.38 10.32
N ASP A 10 -12.35 -0.68 9.63
CA ASP A 10 -11.54 -1.86 9.43
C ASP A 10 -10.34 -1.58 8.55
N THR A 11 -10.52 -0.78 7.49
CA THR A 11 -9.41 -0.36 6.62
C THR A 11 -8.38 0.44 7.43
N LEU A 12 -8.83 1.34 8.28
CA LEU A 12 -7.94 2.13 9.14
C LEU A 12 -7.21 1.23 10.15
N ALA A 13 -7.90 0.28 10.75
CA ALA A 13 -7.29 -0.66 11.68
C ALA A 13 -6.25 -1.53 10.99
N LEU A 14 -6.54 -1.98 9.77
CA LEU A 14 -5.60 -2.73 8.95
C LEU A 14 -4.32 -1.91 8.69
N ALA A 15 -4.49 -0.64 8.32
CA ALA A 15 -3.36 0.25 8.07
C ALA A 15 -2.51 0.45 9.34
N ASP A 16 -3.17 0.63 10.50
CA ASP A 16 -2.47 0.76 11.77
C ASP A 16 -1.64 -0.49 12.08
N GLN A 17 -2.20 -1.66 11.86
CA GLN A 17 -1.50 -2.93 12.12
C GLN A 17 -0.33 -3.12 11.15
N ILE A 18 -0.58 -3.00 9.86
CA ILE A 18 0.47 -3.24 8.85
C ILE A 18 1.61 -2.24 9.00
N SER A 19 1.32 -0.98 9.36
CA SER A 19 2.37 0.03 9.52
C SER A 19 3.43 -0.37 10.54
N THR A 20 3.06 -1.16 11.56
CA THR A 20 4.01 -1.61 12.57
C THR A 20 5.03 -2.61 12.04
N LEU A 21 4.74 -3.23 10.90
CA LEU A 21 5.58 -4.26 10.29
C LEU A 21 6.56 -3.68 9.27
N LEU A 22 6.26 -2.52 8.70
CA LEU A 22 6.97 -1.98 7.55
C LEU A 22 8.37 -1.47 7.88
N GLN A 23 9.28 -1.66 6.93
CA GLN A 23 10.69 -1.30 7.05
C GLN A 23 11.14 -0.58 5.79
N PRO A 24 12.26 0.19 5.85
CA PRO A 24 12.84 0.78 4.64
C PRO A 24 13.14 -0.30 3.60
N GLY A 25 12.81 0.00 2.34
CA GLY A 25 12.99 -0.93 1.24
C GLY A 25 11.78 -1.80 0.94
N ASP A 26 10.79 -1.84 1.83
CA ASP A 26 9.53 -2.53 1.56
C ASP A 26 8.69 -1.75 0.56
N THR A 27 7.89 -2.46 -0.23
CA THR A 27 6.87 -1.83 -1.08
C THR A 27 5.51 -2.44 -0.77
N VAL A 28 4.51 -1.57 -0.58
CA VAL A 28 3.12 -1.98 -0.42
C VAL A 28 2.39 -1.62 -1.71
N LEU A 29 1.88 -2.63 -2.40
CA LEU A 29 1.13 -2.48 -3.65
C LEU A 29 -0.36 -2.48 -3.34
N LEU A 30 -1.07 -1.46 -3.81
CA LEU A 30 -2.50 -1.30 -3.54
C LEU A 30 -3.28 -1.35 -4.84
N LYS A 31 -4.01 -2.44 -5.02
CA LYS A 31 -4.89 -2.67 -6.16
C LYS A 31 -6.34 -2.51 -5.74
N GLY A 32 -7.17 -2.14 -6.68
CA GLY A 32 -8.62 -2.02 -6.48
C GLY A 32 -9.19 -0.86 -7.27
N ASP A 33 -10.49 -0.93 -7.55
CA ASP A 33 -11.20 0.13 -8.26
C ASP A 33 -11.22 1.44 -7.47
N LEU A 34 -11.66 2.51 -8.13
CA LEU A 34 -11.82 3.81 -7.48
C LEU A 34 -12.74 3.68 -6.26
N GLY A 35 -12.38 4.37 -5.19
CA GLY A 35 -13.19 4.43 -3.98
C GLY A 35 -13.13 3.21 -3.08
N THR A 36 -12.22 2.26 -3.31
CA THR A 36 -12.10 1.07 -2.46
C THR A 36 -11.36 1.32 -1.15
N GLY A 37 -10.66 2.46 -1.02
CA GLY A 37 -9.96 2.81 0.22
C GLY A 37 -8.44 2.77 0.13
N LYS A 38 -7.87 2.71 -1.07
CA LYS A 38 -6.41 2.67 -1.25
C LYS A 38 -5.72 3.87 -0.64
N SER A 39 -6.16 5.09 -0.98
CA SER A 39 -5.55 6.32 -0.46
C SER A 39 -5.79 6.49 1.04
N VAL A 40 -6.96 6.06 1.52
CA VAL A 40 -7.28 6.06 2.95
C VAL A 40 -6.27 5.20 3.71
N PHE A 41 -6.00 4.01 3.19
CA PHE A 41 -5.01 3.10 3.78
C PHE A 41 -3.62 3.75 3.83
N VAL A 42 -3.16 4.30 2.71
CA VAL A 42 -1.82 4.89 2.63
C VAL A 42 -1.66 6.04 3.62
N ARG A 43 -2.62 6.96 3.64
CA ARG A 43 -2.55 8.11 4.56
C ARG A 43 -2.54 7.66 6.02
N ARG A 44 -3.36 6.69 6.38
CA ARG A 44 -3.39 6.18 7.75
C ARG A 44 -2.09 5.50 8.14
N ALA A 45 -1.55 4.65 7.26
CA ALA A 45 -0.28 3.98 7.50
C ALA A 45 0.85 4.99 7.66
N ALA A 46 0.89 6.03 6.82
CA ALA A 46 1.88 7.09 6.91
C ALA A 46 1.78 7.85 8.23
N ARG A 47 0.56 8.14 8.70
CA ARG A 47 0.36 8.77 10.01
C ARG A 47 0.93 7.90 11.14
N GLY A 48 0.70 6.60 11.06
CA GLY A 48 1.27 5.65 12.03
C GLY A 48 2.79 5.62 12.01
N LEU A 49 3.38 5.99 10.88
CA LEU A 49 4.83 6.07 10.70
C LEU A 49 5.38 7.48 10.96
N GLY A 50 4.57 8.36 11.54
CA GLY A 50 5.03 9.66 12.01
C GLY A 50 5.01 10.79 10.98
N VAL A 51 4.42 10.57 9.81
CA VAL A 51 4.26 11.64 8.82
C VAL A 51 3.22 12.64 9.33
N LYS A 52 3.57 13.92 9.30
CA LYS A 52 2.71 15.02 9.75
C LYS A 52 2.44 15.98 8.60
N GLY A 53 1.37 16.76 8.75
CA GLY A 53 1.03 17.77 7.76
C GLY A 53 0.19 17.23 6.61
N PRO A 54 -0.09 18.07 5.60
CA PRO A 54 -0.95 17.67 4.49
C PRO A 54 -0.38 16.52 3.67
N MET A 55 -1.25 15.60 3.27
CA MET A 55 -0.90 14.50 2.38
C MET A 55 -1.87 14.49 1.20
N PRO A 56 -1.67 15.38 0.22
CA PRO A 56 -2.54 15.38 -0.96
C PRO A 56 -2.33 14.13 -1.79
N SER A 57 -3.35 13.75 -2.57
CA SER A 57 -3.23 12.63 -3.49
C SER A 57 -2.17 12.94 -4.55
N PRO A 58 -1.27 11.99 -4.87
CA PRO A 58 -0.24 12.20 -5.88
C PRO A 58 -0.74 11.92 -7.30
N THR A 59 -2.04 12.06 -7.57
CA THR A 59 -2.63 11.75 -8.88
C THR A 59 -1.94 12.52 -10.02
N PHE A 60 -1.63 13.81 -9.80
CA PHE A 60 -1.01 14.63 -10.82
C PHE A 60 0.52 14.64 -10.74
N THR A 61 1.08 14.46 -9.56
CA THR A 61 2.52 14.45 -9.34
C THR A 61 3.15 13.08 -9.48
N LEU A 62 2.31 12.04 -9.53
CA LEU A 62 2.68 10.62 -9.62
C LEU A 62 3.37 10.08 -8.37
N MET A 63 4.14 10.88 -7.67
CA MET A 63 4.86 10.48 -6.47
C MET A 63 5.01 11.67 -5.54
N GLN A 64 4.78 11.42 -4.25
CA GLN A 64 5.05 12.38 -3.18
C GLN A 64 5.84 11.64 -2.10
N CYS A 65 6.94 12.23 -1.65
CA CYS A 65 7.79 11.63 -0.62
C CYS A 65 7.73 12.43 0.66
N TYR A 66 7.79 11.72 1.79
CA TYR A 66 7.61 12.28 3.12
C TYR A 66 8.67 11.74 4.06
N LYS A 67 8.89 12.44 5.16
CA LYS A 67 9.73 11.97 6.26
C LYS A 67 8.86 11.72 7.48
N GLY A 68 8.91 10.48 7.97
CA GLY A 68 8.33 10.11 9.24
C GLY A 68 9.43 9.43 10.06
N LYS A 69 9.11 8.30 10.69
CA LYS A 69 10.11 7.47 11.35
C LYS A 69 11.14 6.94 10.36
N MET A 70 10.78 6.89 9.09
CA MET A 70 11.64 6.53 7.97
C MET A 70 11.18 7.29 6.73
N PRO A 71 12.05 7.48 5.72
CA PRO A 71 11.61 8.06 4.45
C PRO A 71 10.57 7.16 3.78
N LEU A 72 9.49 7.73 3.26
CA LEU A 72 8.49 6.97 2.54
C LEU A 72 7.98 7.75 1.34
N CYS A 73 7.56 7.04 0.31
CA CYS A 73 7.03 7.62 -0.91
C CYS A 73 5.66 7.02 -1.23
N HIS A 74 4.74 7.87 -1.65
CA HIS A 74 3.38 7.49 -2.06
C HIS A 74 3.25 7.74 -3.55
N PHE A 75 2.92 6.70 -4.30
CA PHE A 75 2.78 6.72 -5.75
C PHE A 75 1.32 6.51 -6.14
N ASP A 76 0.89 7.20 -7.19
CA ASP A 76 -0.38 6.93 -7.86
C ASP A 76 -0.10 6.86 -9.36
N LEU A 77 -0.12 5.65 -9.91
CA LEU A 77 0.25 5.41 -11.29
C LEU A 77 -0.94 5.34 -12.24
N TYR A 78 -2.13 5.74 -11.77
CA TYR A 78 -3.36 5.65 -12.55
C TYR A 78 -3.26 6.30 -13.94
N ARG A 79 -2.53 7.40 -14.05
CA ARG A 79 -2.41 8.18 -15.27
C ARG A 79 -1.31 7.71 -16.21
N LEU A 80 -0.43 6.82 -15.75
CA LEU A 80 0.63 6.30 -16.61
C LEU A 80 0.08 5.23 -17.55
N GLU A 81 0.54 5.25 -18.80
CA GLU A 81 0.09 4.31 -19.81
C GLU A 81 0.99 3.08 -19.91
N ASP A 82 2.30 3.23 -19.65
CA ASP A 82 3.24 2.13 -19.81
C ASP A 82 4.44 2.25 -18.85
N ALA A 83 5.22 1.20 -18.80
CA ALA A 83 6.40 1.13 -17.94
C ALA A 83 7.50 2.11 -18.37
N GLU A 84 7.58 2.44 -19.66
CA GLU A 84 8.56 3.40 -20.14
C GLU A 84 8.38 4.75 -19.50
N GLU A 85 7.13 5.24 -19.41
CA GLU A 85 6.83 6.51 -18.73
C GLU A 85 7.26 6.46 -17.26
N PHE A 86 7.05 5.31 -16.59
CA PHE A 86 7.45 5.14 -15.20
C PHE A 86 8.95 5.34 -15.02
N PHE A 87 9.75 4.68 -15.85
CA PHE A 87 11.21 4.79 -15.75
C PHE A 87 11.74 6.15 -16.21
N GLU A 88 11.17 6.72 -17.27
CA GLU A 88 11.57 8.05 -17.75
C GLU A 88 11.32 9.14 -16.70
N ALA A 89 10.26 9.00 -15.90
CA ALA A 89 9.96 9.95 -14.83
C ALA A 89 10.83 9.73 -13.57
N GLY A 90 11.70 8.72 -13.57
CA GLY A 90 12.57 8.43 -12.44
C GLY A 90 11.87 7.85 -11.23
N LEU A 91 10.68 7.28 -11.41
CA LEU A 91 9.87 6.78 -10.31
C LEU A 91 10.43 5.51 -9.67
N ASP A 92 11.36 4.84 -10.33
CA ASP A 92 12.01 3.64 -9.81
C ASP A 92 13.07 3.94 -8.75
N GLU A 93 13.52 5.19 -8.63
CA GLU A 93 14.64 5.55 -7.77
C GLU A 93 14.47 5.09 -6.31
N PRO A 94 13.36 5.33 -5.61
CA PRO A 94 13.24 4.93 -4.20
C PRO A 94 12.93 3.44 -4.00
N LEU A 95 12.60 2.71 -5.05
CA LEU A 95 12.22 1.30 -4.91
C LEU A 95 13.41 0.48 -4.37
N GLY A 96 13.13 -0.35 -3.37
CA GLY A 96 14.15 -1.17 -2.72
C GLY A 96 15.04 -0.42 -1.73
N ARG A 97 14.91 0.89 -1.62
CA ARG A 97 15.67 1.74 -0.70
C ARG A 97 14.79 2.33 0.40
N ASP A 98 13.71 2.98 -0.01
CA ASP A 98 12.76 3.61 0.90
C ASP A 98 11.49 2.78 0.98
N LEU A 99 10.65 3.05 1.98
CA LEU A 99 9.32 2.47 2.05
C LEU A 99 8.45 3.13 0.98
N CYS A 100 7.83 2.31 0.13
CA CYS A 100 7.01 2.79 -0.97
C CYS A 100 5.59 2.24 -0.88
N PHE A 101 4.60 3.10 -1.08
CA PHE A 101 3.20 2.71 -1.25
C PHE A 101 2.82 3.05 -2.69
N ILE A 102 2.37 2.06 -3.45
CA ILE A 102 2.03 2.25 -4.86
C ILE A 102 0.57 1.92 -5.10
N GLU A 103 -0.23 2.93 -5.43
CA GLU A 103 -1.60 2.75 -5.91
C GLU A 103 -1.56 2.56 -7.43
N TRP A 104 -2.42 1.70 -7.93
CA TRP A 104 -2.48 1.34 -9.35
C TRP A 104 -1.14 0.81 -9.88
N PRO A 105 -0.56 -0.23 -9.23
CA PRO A 105 0.72 -0.74 -9.68
C PRO A 105 0.64 -1.30 -11.10
N MET A 106 1.75 -1.21 -11.82
CA MET A 106 1.86 -1.68 -13.20
C MET A 106 2.53 -3.05 -13.23
N ASP A 107 1.90 -4.02 -13.87
CA ASP A 107 2.43 -5.38 -13.94
C ASP A 107 3.77 -5.45 -14.69
N GLU A 108 4.00 -4.51 -15.61
CA GLU A 108 5.22 -4.46 -16.43
C GLU A 108 6.43 -3.93 -15.63
N VAL A 109 6.22 -3.39 -14.45
CA VAL A 109 7.30 -2.89 -13.61
C VAL A 109 7.63 -3.94 -12.55
N ASP A 110 8.85 -4.46 -12.58
CA ASP A 110 9.32 -5.39 -11.56
C ASP A 110 9.56 -4.64 -10.26
N ILE A 111 8.88 -5.06 -9.21
CA ILE A 111 9.03 -4.46 -7.89
C ILE A 111 10.02 -5.29 -7.08
N PRO A 112 11.10 -4.67 -6.56
CA PRO A 112 12.04 -5.40 -5.69
C PRO A 112 11.34 -5.95 -4.46
N ALA A 113 11.68 -7.19 -4.10
CA ALA A 113 11.23 -7.75 -2.81
C ALA A 113 12.00 -7.07 -1.67
N PRO A 114 11.42 -6.92 -0.46
CA PRO A 114 10.10 -7.44 -0.08
C PRO A 114 8.94 -6.55 -0.56
N TRP A 115 7.82 -7.18 -0.88
CA TRP A 115 6.60 -6.42 -1.15
C TRP A 115 5.38 -7.13 -0.55
N ILE A 116 4.36 -6.33 -0.24
CA ILE A 116 3.06 -6.79 0.22
C ILE A 116 2.03 -6.18 -0.72
N GLN A 117 1.20 -7.03 -1.31
CA GLN A 117 0.13 -6.58 -2.20
C GLN A 117 -1.22 -6.72 -1.51
N LEU A 118 -1.97 -5.63 -1.51
CA LEU A 118 -3.32 -5.56 -0.97
C LEU A 118 -4.27 -5.25 -2.12
N GLU A 119 -5.21 -6.13 -2.37
CA GLU A 119 -6.23 -5.92 -3.39
C GLU A 119 -7.59 -5.74 -2.71
N LEU A 120 -8.13 -4.54 -2.81
CA LEU A 120 -9.41 -4.16 -2.23
C LEU A 120 -10.49 -4.18 -3.30
N ALA A 121 -11.63 -4.79 -3.01
CA ALA A 121 -12.75 -4.82 -3.94
C ALA A 121 -14.05 -4.46 -3.23
N HIS A 122 -14.93 -3.76 -3.96
CA HIS A 122 -16.28 -3.47 -3.47
C HIS A 122 -17.05 -4.78 -3.28
N MET A 123 -17.92 -4.79 -2.29
CA MET A 123 -18.85 -5.88 -2.04
C MET A 123 -20.28 -5.35 -2.13
N ASN A 124 -21.25 -6.11 -1.64
CA ASN A 124 -22.66 -5.76 -1.77
C ASN A 124 -23.07 -4.49 -1.01
N GLY A 125 -22.47 -4.25 0.16
CA GLY A 125 -22.74 -3.05 0.94
C GLY A 125 -21.85 -1.89 0.54
N PRO A 126 -22.27 -0.64 0.82
CA PRO A 126 -21.53 0.55 0.40
C PRO A 126 -20.16 0.71 1.09
N THR A 127 -20.02 0.14 2.28
CA THR A 127 -18.76 0.24 3.05
C THR A 127 -17.99 -1.06 3.12
N GLU A 128 -18.58 -2.15 2.66
CA GLU A 128 -17.98 -3.47 2.75
C GLU A 128 -16.93 -3.67 1.67
N ARG A 129 -15.81 -4.29 2.03
CA ARG A 129 -14.72 -4.58 1.09
C ARG A 129 -14.24 -6.02 1.28
N SER A 130 -13.87 -6.67 0.19
CA SER A 130 -13.05 -7.86 0.27
C SER A 130 -11.60 -7.43 0.14
N LEU A 131 -10.71 -8.18 0.77
CA LEU A 131 -9.27 -7.93 0.74
C LEU A 131 -8.57 -9.22 0.38
N GLU A 132 -7.73 -9.18 -0.64
CA GLU A 132 -6.79 -10.27 -0.92
C GLU A 132 -5.39 -9.79 -0.61
N VAL A 133 -4.60 -10.62 0.06
CA VAL A 133 -3.23 -10.29 0.45
C VAL A 133 -2.26 -11.31 -0.13
N GLN A 134 -1.22 -10.80 -0.77
CA GLN A 134 -0.10 -11.58 -1.26
C GLN A 134 1.18 -10.87 -0.83
N TRP A 135 2.27 -11.62 -0.70
CA TRP A 135 3.56 -11.02 -0.38
C TRP A 135 4.70 -11.85 -0.96
N ASN A 136 5.85 -11.23 -1.08
CA ASN A 136 7.08 -11.89 -1.52
C ASN A 136 8.27 -11.30 -0.78
N GLY A 137 9.19 -12.16 -0.36
CA GLY A 137 10.46 -11.72 0.22
C GLY A 137 10.43 -11.30 1.68
N LEU A 138 9.31 -11.46 2.38
CA LEU A 138 9.29 -11.24 3.82
C LEU A 138 10.03 -12.38 4.51
N THR A 139 10.76 -12.05 5.59
CA THR A 139 11.31 -13.07 6.45
C THR A 139 10.17 -13.91 7.03
N GLU A 140 10.49 -15.13 7.45
CA GLU A 140 9.48 -16.01 8.06
C GLU A 140 8.81 -15.35 9.26
N GLN A 141 9.59 -14.65 10.08
CA GLN A 141 9.07 -13.94 11.25
C GLN A 141 8.08 -12.84 10.86
N ARG A 142 8.42 -12.05 9.85
CA ARG A 142 7.55 -10.96 9.39
C ARG A 142 6.28 -11.51 8.74
N ALA A 143 6.41 -12.55 7.93
CA ALA A 143 5.25 -13.20 7.31
C ALA A 143 4.30 -13.77 8.37
N ARG A 144 4.84 -14.35 9.44
CA ARG A 144 4.04 -14.86 10.56
C ARG A 144 3.28 -13.73 11.25
N LYS A 145 3.95 -12.61 11.51
CA LYS A 145 3.30 -11.44 12.12
C LYS A 145 2.18 -10.92 11.23
N LEU A 146 2.42 -10.84 9.93
CA LEU A 146 1.39 -10.40 8.99
C LEU A 146 0.17 -11.32 9.03
N ARG A 147 0.37 -12.63 9.01
CA ARG A 147 -0.74 -13.59 9.10
C ARG A 147 -1.51 -13.43 10.40
N GLU A 148 -0.83 -13.21 11.52
CA GLU A 148 -1.48 -13.01 12.82
C GLU A 148 -2.32 -11.73 12.83
N MET A 149 -1.82 -10.64 12.27
CA MET A 149 -2.57 -9.38 12.16
C MET A 149 -3.85 -9.56 11.36
N LEU A 150 -3.78 -10.33 10.27
CA LEU A 150 -4.90 -10.50 9.35
C LEU A 150 -6.03 -11.38 9.91
N ARG A 151 -5.77 -12.15 10.96
CA ARG A 151 -6.80 -13.02 11.56
C ARG A 151 -8.05 -12.29 11.99
N ALA A 152 -7.94 -11.03 12.39
CA ALA A 152 -9.09 -10.24 12.82
C ALA A 152 -10.14 -10.09 11.72
N TRP A 153 -9.74 -10.25 10.45
CA TRP A 153 -10.61 -10.03 9.30
C TRP A 153 -10.81 -11.28 8.45
N GLU A 154 -10.45 -12.46 8.93
CA GLU A 154 -10.66 -13.71 8.19
C GLU A 154 -12.14 -13.92 7.85
N MET A 155 -12.36 -14.41 6.64
CA MET A 155 -13.69 -14.74 6.16
C MET A 155 -14.12 -16.13 6.64
#